data_b4360afe0d3b963a8effbf37d00bff5b
#
_entry.id   b4360afe0d3b963a8effbf37d00bff5b
#
_cell.length_a   1.000
_cell.length_b   1.000
_cell.length_c   1.000
_cell.angle_alpha   90.00
_cell.angle_beta   90.00
_cell.angle_gamma   90.00
#
_symmetry.space_group_name_H-M   'P 1'
#
loop_
_entity.id
_entity.type
_entity.pdbx_description
1 polymer ?
#
loop_
_entity_poly.entity_id
_entity_poly.type
_entity_poly.pdbx_seq_one_letter_code
_entity_poly.pdbx_strand_id
1 'polypeptide(L)'
;MKKRILLSLVSFFAMTAMWASLTDAYQIYVTAANGKTGATAELTLNMKNKNAIATWRCDLFLPEGVTFESVEAIEGRYPAEYAPEFQTVANADGSVTIVCEGEDGVTLNGNDGAVAKVTVKIDASVAPETYVVMVKNAKLTEAGQSATIHPGKEFELQWIIEQGEVGTKGDFNGDTKVDIADAVCVLDEMAAGTNREAYDLNEDGKVDIADFVLVLDIMAKQ
;
A
#
# COMPACT_ATOMS: atom_id res chain seq x y z
N MET A 1 -40.27 24.64 10.01
CA MET A 1 -39.50 23.51 10.55
C MET A 1 -39.05 22.64 9.39
N LYS A 2 -37.80 22.77 8.94
CA LYS A 2 -37.25 21.92 7.85
C LYS A 2 -36.54 20.73 8.48
N LYS A 3 -37.13 19.54 8.34
CA LYS A 3 -36.48 18.27 8.76
C LYS A 3 -35.27 18.00 7.86
N ARG A 4 -34.08 18.04 8.45
CA ARG A 4 -32.85 17.54 7.82
C ARG A 4 -32.89 16.02 7.91
N ILE A 5 -33.00 15.35 6.77
CA ILE A 5 -32.85 13.91 6.65
C ILE A 5 -31.35 13.67 6.64
N LEU A 6 -30.85 13.08 7.71
CA LEU A 6 -29.49 12.57 7.82
C LEU A 6 -29.43 11.29 6.97
N LEU A 7 -28.85 11.40 5.79
CA LEU A 7 -28.57 10.22 4.96
C LEU A 7 -27.30 9.55 5.53
N SER A 8 -27.50 8.51 6.33
CA SER A 8 -26.41 7.63 6.72
C SER A 8 -25.91 6.91 5.46
N LEU A 9 -24.72 7.29 5.02
CA LEU A 9 -24.01 6.58 3.97
C LEU A 9 -23.57 5.23 4.56
N VAL A 10 -24.35 4.20 4.31
CA VAL A 10 -23.96 2.81 4.54
C VAL A 10 -22.84 2.57 3.52
N SER A 11 -21.62 2.43 4.01
CA SER A 11 -20.48 1.99 3.21
C SER A 11 -20.78 0.57 2.70
N PHE A 12 -21.27 0.52 1.47
CA PHE A 12 -21.33 -0.73 0.73
C PHE A 12 -19.89 -1.15 0.44
N PHE A 13 -19.48 -2.24 1.05
CA PHE A 13 -18.33 -3.02 0.63
C PHE A 13 -18.55 -3.43 -0.82
N ALA A 14 -18.16 -2.59 -1.77
CA ALA A 14 -18.06 -2.96 -3.16
C ALA A 14 -16.74 -3.73 -3.33
N MET A 15 -16.77 -4.99 -2.94
CA MET A 15 -15.83 -5.99 -3.44
C MET A 15 -16.13 -6.12 -4.95
N THR A 16 -15.61 -5.23 -5.77
CA THR A 16 -15.59 -5.40 -7.21
C THR A 16 -14.62 -6.53 -7.52
N ALA A 17 -15.10 -7.76 -7.39
CA ALA A 17 -14.49 -8.89 -8.06
C ALA A 17 -14.63 -8.61 -9.56
N MET A 18 -13.62 -7.95 -10.15
CA MET A 18 -13.48 -7.95 -11.59
C MET A 18 -13.30 -9.41 -12.00
N TRP A 19 -14.26 -9.92 -12.73
CA TRP A 19 -14.24 -11.23 -13.36
C TRP A 19 -13.11 -11.24 -14.40
N ALA A 20 -11.87 -11.48 -13.96
CA ALA A 20 -10.81 -11.83 -14.85
C ALA A 20 -11.19 -13.17 -15.51
N SER A 21 -11.14 -13.20 -16.80
CA SER A 21 -11.41 -14.40 -17.60
C SER A 21 -10.60 -15.58 -17.04
N LEU A 22 -11.27 -16.68 -16.70
CA LEU A 22 -10.73 -17.92 -16.12
C LEU A 22 -9.73 -18.66 -17.02
N THR A 23 -9.15 -18.03 -18.01
CA THR A 23 -8.27 -18.67 -19.00
C THR A 23 -6.78 -18.61 -18.66
N ASP A 24 -6.34 -17.82 -17.66
CA ASP A 24 -4.94 -17.74 -17.34
C ASP A 24 -4.60 -18.73 -16.20
N ALA A 25 -3.96 -19.80 -16.56
CA ALA A 25 -3.55 -20.86 -15.64
C ALA A 25 -2.48 -20.38 -14.61
N TYR A 26 -1.85 -19.24 -14.92
CA TYR A 26 -0.82 -18.62 -14.08
C TYR A 26 -1.06 -17.12 -14.00
N GLN A 27 -1.07 -16.58 -12.80
CA GLN A 27 -1.26 -15.15 -12.56
C GLN A 27 -0.59 -14.74 -11.24
N ILE A 28 0.00 -13.54 -11.20
CA ILE A 28 0.27 -12.83 -9.95
C ILE A 28 -0.61 -11.58 -9.95
N TYR A 29 -1.34 -11.38 -8.86
CA TYR A 29 -2.24 -10.25 -8.71
C TYR A 29 -2.18 -9.69 -7.29
N VAL A 30 -2.60 -8.44 -7.12
CA VAL A 30 -2.59 -7.75 -5.84
C VAL A 30 -4.02 -7.49 -5.35
N THR A 31 -4.21 -7.60 -4.04
CA THR A 31 -5.42 -7.18 -3.32
C THR A 31 -5.02 -6.33 -2.13
N ALA A 32 -5.89 -5.43 -1.71
CA ALA A 32 -5.68 -4.60 -0.54
C ALA A 32 -7.02 -4.19 0.08
N ALA A 33 -7.02 -3.91 1.37
CA ALA A 33 -8.03 -3.07 1.99
C ALA A 33 -7.79 -1.60 1.60
N ASN A 34 -8.75 -0.70 1.86
CA ASN A 34 -8.55 0.73 1.67
C ASN A 34 -7.35 1.20 2.50
N GLY A 35 -6.52 2.04 1.88
CA GLY A 35 -5.45 2.74 2.55
C GLY A 35 -5.95 3.99 3.26
N LYS A 36 -5.12 4.58 4.11
CA LYS A 36 -5.38 5.89 4.73
C LYS A 36 -4.15 6.78 4.55
N THR A 37 -4.36 8.04 4.24
CA THR A 37 -3.26 9.03 4.14
C THR A 37 -2.49 9.13 5.45
N GLY A 38 -1.18 9.25 5.39
CA GLY A 38 -0.30 9.34 6.56
C GLY A 38 -0.03 8.01 7.28
N ALA A 39 -0.67 6.90 6.86
CA ALA A 39 -0.57 5.61 7.52
C ALA A 39 0.19 4.58 6.68
N THR A 40 0.56 3.47 7.30
CA THR A 40 0.98 2.26 6.59
C THR A 40 -0.23 1.46 6.13
N ALA A 41 -0.08 0.75 5.01
CA ALA A 41 -1.10 -0.16 4.50
C ALA A 41 -0.47 -1.48 4.07
N GLU A 42 -1.29 -2.53 4.05
CA GLU A 42 -0.86 -3.86 3.59
C GLU A 42 -1.49 -4.17 2.23
N LEU A 43 -0.65 -4.50 1.29
CA LEU A 43 -1.03 -5.07 0.00
C LEU A 43 -0.73 -6.57 0.04
N THR A 44 -1.64 -7.39 -0.45
CA THR A 44 -1.43 -8.84 -0.53
C THR A 44 -1.16 -9.24 -1.97
N LEU A 45 0.03 -9.78 -2.24
CA LEU A 45 0.32 -10.45 -3.50
C LEU A 45 -0.26 -11.86 -3.45
N ASN A 46 -1.06 -12.18 -4.44
CA ASN A 46 -1.69 -13.47 -4.62
C ASN A 46 -1.15 -14.12 -5.89
N MET A 47 -1.12 -15.45 -5.88
CA MET A 47 -0.71 -16.22 -7.05
C MET A 47 -1.74 -17.30 -7.35
N LYS A 48 -2.06 -17.42 -8.64
CA LYS A 48 -2.75 -18.56 -9.22
C LYS A 48 -1.77 -19.34 -10.08
N ASN A 49 -1.71 -20.64 -9.89
CA ASN A 49 -0.77 -21.53 -10.58
C ASN A 49 -1.42 -22.89 -10.87
N LYS A 50 -1.09 -23.48 -12.01
CA LYS A 50 -1.57 -24.80 -12.40
C LYS A 50 -0.70 -25.93 -11.80
N ASN A 51 0.61 -25.74 -11.84
CA ASN A 51 1.60 -26.68 -11.32
C ASN A 51 2.36 -26.05 -10.15
N ALA A 52 3.11 -26.86 -9.41
CA ALA A 52 3.90 -26.43 -8.27
C ALA A 52 4.99 -25.41 -8.69
N ILE A 53 5.02 -24.26 -8.04
CA ILE A 53 5.95 -23.16 -8.31
C ILE A 53 7.09 -23.21 -7.28
N ALA A 54 8.32 -23.14 -7.77
CA ALA A 54 9.52 -23.07 -6.95
C ALA A 54 10.00 -21.62 -6.74
N THR A 55 10.00 -20.80 -7.80
CA THR A 55 10.42 -19.39 -7.73
C THR A 55 9.44 -18.48 -8.43
N TRP A 56 9.37 -17.23 -8.01
CA TRP A 56 8.58 -16.23 -8.69
C TRP A 56 9.15 -14.83 -8.52
N ARG A 57 8.83 -13.97 -9.46
CA ARG A 57 9.09 -12.53 -9.37
C ARG A 57 7.98 -11.74 -10.01
N CYS A 58 7.84 -10.48 -9.59
CA CYS A 58 7.01 -9.49 -10.27
C CYS A 58 7.55 -8.08 -10.01
N ASP A 59 7.10 -7.13 -10.81
CA ASP A 59 7.33 -5.71 -10.59
C ASP A 59 6.02 -5.10 -10.08
N LEU A 60 6.09 -4.47 -8.89
CA LEU A 60 4.98 -3.79 -8.24
C LEU A 60 5.11 -2.28 -8.51
N PHE A 61 4.10 -1.70 -9.15
CA PHE A 61 3.99 -0.27 -9.40
C PHE A 61 3.06 0.34 -8.36
N LEU A 62 3.59 1.25 -7.58
CA LEU A 62 2.86 1.99 -6.55
C LEU A 62 2.53 3.40 -7.07
N PRO A 63 1.43 4.01 -6.61
CA PRO A 63 1.12 5.41 -6.89
C PRO A 63 2.20 6.35 -6.34
N GLU A 64 2.27 7.55 -6.89
CA GLU A 64 3.09 8.63 -6.34
C GLU A 64 2.68 8.92 -4.87
N GLY A 65 3.65 9.15 -4.01
CA GLY A 65 3.43 9.34 -2.56
C GLY A 65 3.18 8.06 -1.78
N VAL A 66 3.26 6.87 -2.43
CA VAL A 66 3.21 5.58 -1.74
C VAL A 66 4.57 4.90 -1.85
N THR A 67 5.19 4.62 -0.72
CA THR A 67 6.54 4.05 -0.63
C THR A 67 6.49 2.60 -0.15
N PHE A 68 7.23 1.74 -0.81
CA PHE A 68 7.45 0.36 -0.35
C PHE A 68 8.32 0.34 0.91
N GLU A 69 7.92 -0.44 1.92
CA GLU A 69 8.69 -0.60 3.17
C GLU A 69 9.24 -2.02 3.31
N SER A 70 8.38 -3.04 3.20
CA SER A 70 8.80 -4.43 3.40
C SER A 70 7.93 -5.43 2.64
N VAL A 71 8.43 -6.66 2.54
CA VAL A 71 7.67 -7.81 2.05
C VAL A 71 7.93 -9.01 2.94
N GLU A 72 6.87 -9.74 3.26
CA GLU A 72 6.90 -10.91 4.13
C GLU A 72 6.13 -12.08 3.50
N ALA A 73 6.55 -13.30 3.83
CA ALA A 73 5.87 -14.51 3.40
C ALA A 73 4.51 -14.68 4.10
N ILE A 74 3.55 -15.25 3.40
CA ILE A 74 2.28 -15.66 4.01
C ILE A 74 2.44 -17.03 4.65
N GLU A 75 2.11 -17.11 5.93
CA GLU A 75 2.11 -18.38 6.68
C GLU A 75 1.24 -19.43 6.00
N GLY A 76 1.72 -20.67 5.96
CA GLY A 76 1.01 -21.81 5.36
C GLY A 76 1.10 -21.88 3.83
N ARG A 77 1.53 -20.82 3.15
CA ARG A 77 1.75 -20.84 1.69
C ARG A 77 3.09 -21.47 1.32
N TYR A 78 4.03 -21.44 2.23
CA TYR A 78 5.34 -22.09 2.12
C TYR A 78 5.42 -23.29 3.07
N PRO A 79 6.24 -24.31 2.80
CA PRO A 79 6.49 -25.39 3.76
C PRO A 79 6.94 -24.82 5.12
N ALA A 80 6.55 -25.46 6.21
CA ALA A 80 6.78 -24.94 7.57
C ALA A 80 8.28 -24.81 7.93
N GLU A 81 9.12 -25.65 7.32
CA GLU A 81 10.57 -25.64 7.49
C GLU A 81 11.29 -24.64 6.58
N TYR A 82 10.57 -23.95 5.70
CA TYR A 82 11.12 -23.02 4.73
C TYR A 82 10.60 -21.61 4.97
N ALA A 83 11.50 -20.70 5.28
CA ALA A 83 11.23 -19.28 5.34
C ALA A 83 11.84 -18.62 4.09
N PRO A 84 11.04 -18.25 3.06
CA PRO A 84 11.59 -17.65 1.85
C PRO A 84 12.21 -16.30 2.16
N GLU A 85 13.38 -16.05 1.59
CA GLU A 85 13.98 -14.73 1.55
C GLU A 85 13.50 -13.99 0.31
N PHE A 86 12.97 -12.79 0.50
CA PHE A 86 12.60 -11.92 -0.61
C PHE A 86 13.75 -10.98 -0.94
N GLN A 87 14.10 -10.92 -2.21
CA GLN A 87 14.97 -9.87 -2.71
C GLN A 87 14.10 -8.77 -3.32
N THR A 88 14.45 -7.52 -3.02
CA THR A 88 13.73 -6.36 -3.54
C THR A 88 14.68 -5.39 -4.22
N VAL A 89 14.27 -4.83 -5.35
CA VAL A 89 15.04 -3.86 -6.12
C VAL A 89 14.13 -2.69 -6.51
N ALA A 90 14.48 -1.49 -6.08
CA ALA A 90 13.83 -0.28 -6.59
C ALA A 90 14.32 0.00 -8.01
N ASN A 91 13.41 0.17 -8.95
CA ASN A 91 13.71 0.40 -10.35
C ASN A 91 13.68 1.91 -10.69
N ALA A 92 14.33 2.28 -11.78
CA ALA A 92 14.38 3.67 -12.25
C ALA A 92 13.01 4.21 -12.71
N ASP A 93 12.06 3.33 -13.03
CA ASP A 93 10.67 3.66 -13.41
C ASP A 93 9.72 3.80 -12.21
N GLY A 94 10.25 3.76 -10.98
CA GLY A 94 9.49 3.88 -9.73
C GLY A 94 8.84 2.58 -9.26
N SER A 95 8.98 1.48 -9.99
CA SER A 95 8.49 0.17 -9.55
C SER A 95 9.46 -0.50 -8.58
N VAL A 96 8.95 -1.48 -7.83
CA VAL A 96 9.75 -2.37 -6.98
C VAL A 96 9.67 -3.78 -7.53
N THR A 97 10.80 -4.34 -7.94
CA THR A 97 10.90 -5.76 -8.26
C THR A 97 10.95 -6.55 -6.96
N ILE A 98 10.06 -7.53 -6.83
CA ILE A 98 10.03 -8.49 -5.72
C ILE A 98 10.36 -9.86 -6.30
N VAL A 99 11.36 -10.52 -5.74
CA VAL A 99 11.80 -11.87 -6.13
C VAL A 99 11.71 -12.78 -4.91
N CYS A 100 11.03 -13.91 -5.06
CA CYS A 100 11.06 -15.01 -4.13
C CYS A 100 11.91 -16.12 -4.76
N GLU A 101 13.13 -16.29 -4.27
CA GLU A 101 13.99 -17.40 -4.69
C GLU A 101 13.63 -18.64 -3.87
N GLY A 102 13.47 -19.76 -4.55
CA GLY A 102 13.21 -21.04 -3.90
C GLY A 102 14.50 -21.80 -3.62
N GLU A 103 14.46 -22.70 -2.67
CA GLU A 103 15.46 -23.73 -2.52
C GLU A 103 15.15 -24.94 -3.42
N ASP A 104 16.17 -25.70 -3.79
CA ASP A 104 16.01 -26.89 -4.61
C ASP A 104 15.01 -27.89 -3.98
N GLY A 105 13.94 -28.18 -4.73
CA GLY A 105 12.89 -29.10 -4.29
C GLY A 105 11.79 -28.50 -3.43
N VAL A 106 11.90 -27.25 -3.02
CA VAL A 106 10.85 -26.53 -2.27
C VAL A 106 9.86 -25.89 -3.23
N THR A 107 8.58 -26.04 -2.96
CA THR A 107 7.49 -25.43 -3.75
C THR A 107 6.45 -24.80 -2.86
N LEU A 108 5.73 -23.83 -3.42
CA LEU A 108 4.57 -23.25 -2.74
C LEU A 108 3.47 -24.30 -2.55
N ASN A 109 2.80 -24.22 -1.41
CA ASN A 109 1.64 -25.03 -1.10
C ASN A 109 0.39 -24.49 -1.82
N GLY A 110 -0.40 -25.38 -2.40
CA GLY A 110 -1.65 -25.04 -3.08
C GLY A 110 -1.45 -24.32 -4.42
N ASN A 111 -2.57 -24.02 -5.09
CA ASN A 111 -2.62 -23.53 -6.45
C ASN A 111 -3.23 -22.13 -6.60
N ASP A 112 -3.76 -21.56 -5.53
CA ASP A 112 -4.36 -20.21 -5.51
C ASP A 112 -4.25 -19.63 -4.09
N GLY A 113 -4.07 -18.32 -4.01
CA GLY A 113 -4.06 -17.57 -2.77
C GLY A 113 -2.83 -16.71 -2.56
N ALA A 114 -2.78 -16.09 -1.39
CA ALA A 114 -1.76 -15.15 -1.01
C ALA A 114 -0.36 -15.80 -0.95
N VAL A 115 0.66 -15.12 -1.48
CA VAL A 115 2.05 -15.55 -1.46
C VAL A 115 2.96 -14.60 -0.70
N ALA A 116 2.60 -13.30 -0.65
CA ALA A 116 3.38 -12.33 0.10
C ALA A 116 2.49 -11.19 0.59
N LYS A 117 2.85 -10.63 1.73
CA LYS A 117 2.32 -9.41 2.28
C LYS A 117 3.34 -8.30 2.05
N VAL A 118 2.93 -7.23 1.41
CA VAL A 118 3.76 -6.04 1.16
C VAL A 118 3.27 -4.92 2.04
N THR A 119 4.13 -4.36 2.86
CA THR A 119 3.86 -3.16 3.64
C THR A 119 4.30 -1.94 2.86
N VAL A 120 3.42 -0.96 2.76
CA VAL A 120 3.68 0.33 2.11
C VAL A 120 3.35 1.47 3.06
N LYS A 121 4.05 2.59 2.93
CA LYS A 121 3.74 3.84 3.61
C LYS A 121 3.05 4.77 2.63
N ILE A 122 1.92 5.34 3.03
CA ILE A 122 1.18 6.36 2.30
C ILE A 122 1.55 7.70 2.90
N ASP A 123 2.09 8.60 2.10
CA ASP A 123 2.40 9.95 2.55
C ASP A 123 1.11 10.71 2.95
N ALA A 124 1.20 11.56 3.97
CA ALA A 124 0.06 12.37 4.41
C ALA A 124 -0.41 13.37 3.33
N SER A 125 0.47 13.72 2.39
CA SER A 125 0.16 14.61 1.27
C SER A 125 -0.63 13.96 0.14
N VAL A 126 -0.76 12.63 0.14
CA VAL A 126 -1.54 11.90 -0.88
C VAL A 126 -3.00 12.29 -0.78
N ALA A 127 -3.62 12.67 -1.90
CA ALA A 127 -5.04 13.01 -1.90
C ALA A 127 -5.92 11.77 -1.63
N PRO A 128 -7.04 11.90 -0.88
CA PRO A 128 -7.96 10.79 -0.66
C PRO A 128 -8.79 10.53 -1.91
N GLU A 129 -8.33 9.60 -2.75
CA GLU A 129 -8.99 9.20 -4.01
C GLU A 129 -8.69 7.75 -4.38
N THR A 130 -9.11 7.35 -5.57
CA THR A 130 -8.82 6.01 -6.11
C THR A 130 -7.55 6.03 -6.94
N TYR A 131 -6.61 5.21 -6.58
CA TYR A 131 -5.32 5.03 -7.25
C TYR A 131 -5.24 3.67 -7.95
N VAL A 132 -4.28 3.53 -8.85
CA VAL A 132 -4.01 2.27 -9.53
C VAL A 132 -2.71 1.68 -9.02
N VAL A 133 -2.77 0.46 -8.48
CA VAL A 133 -1.60 -0.37 -8.19
C VAL A 133 -1.49 -1.43 -9.28
N MET A 134 -0.31 -1.61 -9.86
CA MET A 134 -0.13 -2.58 -10.95
C MET A 134 0.91 -3.63 -10.59
N VAL A 135 0.65 -4.87 -11.03
CA VAL A 135 1.62 -5.96 -11.04
C VAL A 135 1.95 -6.29 -12.49
N LYS A 136 3.22 -6.15 -12.83
CA LYS A 136 3.73 -6.39 -14.18
C LYS A 136 4.92 -7.35 -14.17
N ASN A 137 5.34 -7.74 -15.38
CA ASN A 137 6.54 -8.55 -15.61
C ASN A 137 6.64 -9.80 -14.73
N ALA A 138 5.49 -10.38 -14.38
CA ALA A 138 5.44 -11.59 -13.57
C ALA A 138 6.19 -12.74 -14.27
N LYS A 139 6.99 -13.46 -13.49
CA LYS A 139 7.73 -14.65 -13.94
C LYS A 139 7.61 -15.71 -12.87
N LEU A 140 7.30 -16.93 -13.28
CA LEU A 140 7.18 -18.10 -12.41
C LEU A 140 8.03 -19.23 -12.96
N THR A 141 8.65 -20.01 -12.08
CA THR A 141 9.37 -21.21 -12.48
C THR A 141 8.78 -22.41 -11.73
N GLU A 142 8.35 -23.40 -12.49
CA GLU A 142 7.84 -24.66 -11.92
C GLU A 142 8.97 -25.50 -11.34
N ALA A 143 8.64 -26.30 -10.34
CA ALA A 143 9.58 -27.19 -9.72
C ALA A 143 10.20 -28.17 -10.75
N GLY A 144 11.52 -28.30 -10.69
CA GLY A 144 12.25 -29.16 -11.59
C GLY A 144 12.32 -28.71 -13.05
N GLN A 145 11.87 -27.49 -13.34
CA GLN A 145 11.95 -26.89 -14.68
C GLN A 145 12.93 -25.72 -14.67
N SER A 146 13.68 -25.57 -15.76
CA SER A 146 14.52 -24.38 -16.01
C SER A 146 13.79 -23.30 -16.82
N ALA A 147 12.63 -23.63 -17.39
CA ALA A 147 11.85 -22.70 -18.20
C ALA A 147 11.00 -21.78 -17.32
N THR A 148 11.06 -20.50 -17.62
CA THR A 148 10.26 -19.47 -16.93
C THR A 148 8.92 -19.30 -17.64
N ILE A 149 7.84 -19.32 -16.87
CA ILE A 149 6.49 -18.99 -17.34
C ILE A 149 6.30 -17.49 -17.18
N HIS A 150 5.84 -16.85 -18.22
CA HIS A 150 5.45 -15.46 -18.24
C HIS A 150 3.93 -15.37 -18.30
N PRO A 151 3.22 -15.06 -17.19
CA PRO A 151 1.81 -14.73 -17.27
C PRO A 151 1.63 -13.54 -18.21
N GLY A 152 0.90 -13.73 -19.28
CA GLY A 152 0.77 -12.72 -20.35
C GLY A 152 -0.11 -11.52 -19.97
N LYS A 153 -0.61 -11.46 -18.75
CA LYS A 153 -1.55 -10.45 -18.30
C LYS A 153 -0.97 -9.65 -17.14
N GLU A 154 -0.94 -8.34 -17.31
CA GLU A 154 -0.71 -7.39 -16.23
C GLU A 154 -1.97 -7.30 -15.36
N PHE A 155 -1.80 -7.07 -14.08
CA PHE A 155 -2.91 -6.92 -13.15
C PHE A 155 -2.98 -5.48 -12.62
N GLU A 156 -4.18 -4.93 -12.60
CA GLU A 156 -4.48 -3.61 -12.06
C GLU A 156 -5.46 -3.72 -10.90
N LEU A 157 -5.13 -3.10 -9.77
CA LEU A 157 -6.01 -2.92 -8.63
C LEU A 157 -6.43 -1.45 -8.57
N GLN A 158 -7.74 -1.20 -8.56
CA GLN A 158 -8.29 0.09 -8.15
C GLN A 158 -8.26 0.15 -6.63
N TRP A 159 -7.32 0.92 -6.09
CA TRP A 159 -7.09 1.02 -4.66
C TRP A 159 -7.58 2.35 -4.11
N ILE A 160 -8.50 2.30 -3.16
CA ILE A 160 -9.05 3.48 -2.52
C ILE A 160 -8.12 3.88 -1.37
N ILE A 161 -7.62 5.11 -1.41
CA ILE A 161 -6.97 5.76 -0.29
C ILE A 161 -7.96 6.75 0.29
N GLU A 162 -8.34 6.53 1.54
CA GLU A 162 -9.25 7.38 2.31
C GLU A 162 -8.45 8.44 3.06
N GLN A 163 -9.12 9.51 3.48
CA GLN A 163 -8.53 10.45 4.42
C GLN A 163 -8.16 9.69 5.69
N GLY A 164 -6.90 9.76 6.09
CA GLY A 164 -6.45 9.30 7.39
C GLY A 164 -7.21 10.01 8.50
N GLU A 165 -7.39 9.36 9.62
CA GLU A 165 -7.88 10.08 10.79
C GLU A 165 -6.87 11.18 11.06
N VAL A 166 -7.32 12.42 11.04
CA VAL A 166 -6.53 13.52 11.57
C VAL A 166 -6.39 13.17 13.03
N GLY A 167 -5.23 12.67 13.41
CA GLY A 167 -4.92 12.34 14.79
C GLY A 167 -5.17 13.54 15.69
N THR A 168 -4.90 13.46 16.95
CA THR A 168 -4.94 14.58 17.91
C THR A 168 -4.54 15.88 17.20
N LYS A 169 -5.31 16.95 17.36
CA LYS A 169 -5.04 18.25 16.74
C LYS A 169 -3.53 18.55 16.79
N GLY A 170 -2.86 18.64 15.63
CA GLY A 170 -1.40 18.78 15.54
C GLY A 170 -0.62 17.54 15.12
N ASP A 171 -1.25 16.36 15.03
CA ASP A 171 -0.67 15.15 14.45
C ASP A 171 -0.89 15.17 12.93
N PHE A 172 0.08 15.69 12.20
CA PHE A 172 -0.02 15.89 10.75
C PHE A 172 0.55 14.73 9.93
N ASN A 173 1.39 13.90 10.56
CA ASN A 173 1.95 12.72 9.91
C ASN A 173 1.09 11.46 10.13
N GLY A 174 0.07 11.52 11.03
CA GLY A 174 -0.86 10.43 11.29
C GLY A 174 -0.27 9.29 12.13
N ASP A 175 0.82 9.54 12.86
CA ASP A 175 1.48 8.49 13.67
C ASP A 175 0.93 8.38 15.10
N THR A 176 -0.13 9.12 15.42
CA THR A 176 -0.82 9.19 16.71
C THR A 176 -0.07 9.94 17.82
N LYS A 177 1.01 10.62 17.50
CA LYS A 177 1.77 11.49 18.38
C LYS A 177 1.78 12.90 17.80
N VAL A 178 2.03 13.88 18.66
CA VAL A 178 2.35 15.23 18.20
C VAL A 178 3.79 15.51 18.60
N ASP A 179 4.70 15.43 17.63
CA ASP A 179 6.13 15.60 17.90
C ASP A 179 6.82 16.48 16.82
N ILE A 180 8.15 16.47 16.81
CA ILE A 180 8.91 17.31 15.89
C ILE A 180 8.66 16.95 14.42
N ALA A 181 8.24 15.73 14.12
CA ALA A 181 7.93 15.33 12.76
C ALA A 181 6.70 16.10 12.21
N ASP A 182 5.71 16.37 13.06
CA ASP A 182 4.53 17.15 12.71
C ASP A 182 4.87 18.63 12.50
N ALA A 183 5.75 19.16 13.32
CA ALA A 183 6.27 20.51 13.14
C ALA A 183 6.98 20.66 11.77
N VAL A 184 7.70 19.62 11.33
CA VAL A 184 8.32 19.58 10.00
C VAL A 184 7.23 19.54 8.92
N CYS A 185 6.15 18.79 9.08
CA CYS A 185 5.04 18.76 8.14
C CYS A 185 4.44 20.16 7.90
N VAL A 186 4.30 20.99 8.96
CA VAL A 186 3.84 22.37 8.82
C VAL A 186 4.84 23.23 8.02
N LEU A 187 6.16 23.05 8.27
CA LEU A 187 7.19 23.77 7.51
C LEU A 187 7.18 23.39 6.01
N ASP A 188 6.98 22.13 5.71
CA ASP A 188 6.89 21.64 4.33
C ASP A 188 5.65 22.21 3.64
N GLU A 189 4.52 22.27 4.34
CA GLU A 189 3.29 22.89 3.82
C GLU A 189 3.48 24.40 3.56
N MET A 190 4.13 25.11 4.48
CA MET A 190 4.47 26.53 4.29
C MET A 190 5.39 26.72 3.07
N ALA A 191 6.37 25.84 2.89
CA ALA A 191 7.29 25.88 1.73
C ALA A 191 6.56 25.58 0.41
N ALA A 192 5.57 24.71 0.41
CA ALA A 192 4.73 24.37 -0.74
C ALA A 192 3.73 25.49 -1.08
N GLY A 193 3.33 26.31 -0.11
CA GLY A 193 2.39 27.43 -0.29
C GLY A 193 0.97 26.98 -0.64
N THR A 194 0.57 25.74 -0.34
CA THR A 194 -0.73 25.17 -0.71
C THR A 194 -1.84 25.53 0.28
N ASN A 195 -1.50 25.99 1.50
CA ASN A 195 -2.44 26.42 2.55
C ASN A 195 -3.58 25.41 2.80
N ARG A 196 -3.23 24.12 2.94
CA ARG A 196 -4.23 23.09 3.24
C ARG A 196 -4.84 23.32 4.61
N GLU A 197 -6.18 23.39 4.68
CA GLU A 197 -6.96 23.68 5.89
C GLU A 197 -6.58 22.75 7.07
N ALA A 198 -6.18 21.52 6.78
CA ALA A 198 -5.77 20.54 7.80
C ALA A 198 -4.53 21.00 8.63
N TYR A 199 -3.69 21.89 8.09
CA TYR A 199 -2.49 22.42 8.73
C TYR A 199 -2.71 23.80 9.39
N ASP A 200 -3.87 24.42 9.15
CA ASP A 200 -4.27 25.70 9.75
C ASP A 200 -4.83 25.44 11.15
N LEU A 201 -3.94 25.42 12.15
CA LEU A 201 -4.31 25.11 13.53
C LEU A 201 -5.03 26.26 14.23
N ASN A 202 -4.77 27.49 13.81
CA ASN A 202 -5.38 28.68 14.38
C ASN A 202 -6.66 29.12 13.65
N GLU A 203 -6.98 28.47 12.52
CA GLU A 203 -8.18 28.68 11.71
C GLU A 203 -8.26 30.11 11.13
N ASP A 204 -7.10 30.73 10.81
CA ASP A 204 -7.03 32.08 10.23
C ASP A 204 -7.06 32.11 8.68
N GLY A 205 -7.10 30.93 8.04
CA GLY A 205 -7.13 30.71 6.60
C GLY A 205 -5.75 30.70 5.95
N LYS A 206 -4.69 30.59 6.73
CA LYS A 206 -3.31 30.48 6.25
C LYS A 206 -2.57 29.40 7.02
N VAL A 207 -1.59 28.83 6.38
CA VAL A 207 -0.61 27.95 7.04
C VAL A 207 0.70 28.71 7.14
N ASP A 208 1.04 29.17 8.34
CA ASP A 208 2.22 30.00 8.56
C ASP A 208 2.94 29.67 9.90
N ILE A 209 3.85 30.53 10.31
CA ILE A 209 4.65 30.32 11.52
C ILE A 209 3.80 30.23 12.79
N ALA A 210 2.57 30.77 12.79
CA ALA A 210 1.70 30.67 13.95
C ALA A 210 1.23 29.24 14.16
N ASP A 211 0.95 28.49 13.10
CA ASP A 211 0.55 27.07 13.16
C ASP A 211 1.73 26.20 13.63
N PHE A 212 2.91 26.46 13.11
CA PHE A 212 4.14 25.80 13.59
C PHE A 212 4.34 26.00 15.11
N VAL A 213 4.16 27.21 15.61
CA VAL A 213 4.27 27.50 17.05
C VAL A 213 3.19 26.77 17.85
N LEU A 214 1.98 26.61 17.31
CA LEU A 214 0.93 25.85 17.98
C LEU A 214 1.25 24.36 18.09
N VAL A 215 1.91 23.76 17.08
CA VAL A 215 2.42 22.37 17.21
C VAL A 215 3.40 22.26 18.36
N LEU A 216 4.37 23.18 18.45
CA LEU A 216 5.34 23.21 19.56
C LEU A 216 4.67 23.40 20.92
N ASP A 217 3.60 24.21 21.00
CA ASP A 217 2.83 24.41 22.24
C ASP A 217 2.07 23.13 22.63
N ILE A 218 1.53 22.40 21.67
CA ILE A 218 0.89 21.10 21.91
C ILE A 218 1.93 20.09 22.43
N MET A 219 3.10 20.00 21.77
CA MET A 219 4.19 19.12 22.20
C MET A 219 4.64 19.41 23.64
N ALA A 220 4.70 20.68 24.02
CA ALA A 220 5.15 21.09 25.36
C ALA A 220 4.15 20.75 26.47
N LYS A 221 2.92 20.37 26.14
CA LYS A 221 1.84 20.06 27.09
C LYS A 221 1.58 18.56 27.25
N GLN A 222 2.29 17.71 26.52
CA GLN A 222 2.23 16.25 26.66
C GLN A 222 3.21 15.76 27.72
#